data_659fbe05e40d6208778ca487f5fc8c3f
#
_entry.id   659fbe05e40d6208778ca487f5fc8c3f
#
_cell.length_a   1.000
_cell.length_b   1.000
_cell.length_c   1.000
_cell.angle_alpha   90.00
_cell.angle_beta   90.00
_cell.angle_gamma   90.00
#
_symmetry.space_group_name_H-M   'P 1'
#
loop_
_entity.id
_entity.type
_entity.pdbx_description
1 polymer ?
#
loop_
_entity_poly.entity_id
_entity_poly.type
_entity_poly.pdbx_seq_one_letter_code
_entity_poly.pdbx_strand_id
1 'polypeptide(L)'
;MRHWHSTPFEMCEIKYHVKLPIFIARQWIRHRTANVKEYSARYSILDKEFYIPTSDHLAAQSSTNRHGRGDVLNGEQAKEVLNILKDDAERTYKNYETLLNEKFDGSVIDENKNGLARELARMNLTLNSYTQWYWKTDLLNLMNFLFLRADKHAQYEIRVYAEAMLDTLKKWVPITHAAFLDYRIGAAHVSAKGLNVIKSFMNGKSLNHETSGLSKREWNELMDVLGKQDLII
;
A
#
# COMPACT_ATOMS: atom_id res chain seq x y z
N MET A 1 1.73 -24.67 1.80
CA MET A 1 2.40 -23.43 2.24
C MET A 1 3.78 -23.72 2.85
N ARG A 2 3.91 -24.57 3.87
CA ARG A 2 5.18 -24.91 4.54
C ARG A 2 6.32 -25.33 3.57
N HIS A 3 6.03 -26.11 2.55
CA HIS A 3 7.01 -26.64 1.59
C HIS A 3 7.07 -25.88 0.26
N TRP A 4 6.54 -24.65 0.24
CA TRP A 4 6.56 -23.76 -0.93
C TRP A 4 5.85 -24.28 -2.19
N HIS A 5 4.95 -25.26 -2.05
CA HIS A 5 4.10 -25.69 -3.16
C HIS A 5 3.15 -24.53 -3.51
N SER A 6 3.31 -23.97 -4.70
CA SER A 6 2.60 -22.77 -5.16
C SER A 6 1.36 -23.09 -5.99
N THR A 7 1.47 -24.07 -6.90
CA THR A 7 0.45 -24.40 -7.91
C THR A 7 -0.99 -24.51 -7.37
N PRO A 8 -1.27 -25.16 -6.21
CA PRO A 8 -2.64 -25.22 -5.70
C PRO A 8 -3.26 -23.85 -5.40
N PHE A 9 -2.43 -22.87 -5.03
CA PHE A 9 -2.88 -21.51 -4.76
C PHE A 9 -2.99 -20.67 -6.04
N GLU A 10 -2.23 -21.00 -7.09
CA GLU A 10 -2.29 -20.37 -8.41
C GLU A 10 -3.57 -20.75 -9.16
N MET A 11 -4.19 -21.90 -8.85
CA MET A 11 -5.44 -22.34 -9.46
C MET A 11 -6.70 -21.69 -8.88
N CYS A 12 -6.59 -20.95 -7.77
CA CYS A 12 -7.67 -20.18 -7.16
C CYS A 12 -7.55 -18.70 -7.55
N GLU A 13 -8.60 -18.12 -8.12
CA GLU A 13 -8.59 -16.71 -8.55
C GLU A 13 -9.69 -15.92 -7.87
N ILE A 14 -9.43 -14.63 -7.66
CA ILE A 14 -10.41 -13.65 -7.16
C ILE A 14 -10.31 -12.36 -7.97
N LYS A 15 -11.42 -11.68 -8.12
CA LYS A 15 -11.50 -10.37 -8.76
C LYS A 15 -12.14 -9.37 -7.80
N TYR A 16 -11.43 -8.29 -7.55
CA TYR A 16 -11.91 -7.15 -6.79
C TYR A 16 -12.28 -6.00 -7.71
N HIS A 17 -13.34 -5.28 -7.40
CA HIS A 17 -13.58 -3.95 -7.89
C HIS A 17 -13.08 -2.98 -6.81
N VAL A 18 -12.12 -2.13 -7.16
CA VAL A 18 -11.45 -1.25 -6.21
C VAL A 18 -11.52 0.18 -6.70
N LYS A 19 -11.98 1.09 -5.83
CA LYS A 19 -11.88 2.54 -6.01
C LYS A 19 -10.78 3.04 -5.09
N LEU A 20 -9.78 3.72 -5.65
CA LEU A 20 -8.56 4.11 -4.93
C LEU A 20 -7.95 5.39 -5.51
N PRO A 21 -7.20 6.17 -4.72
CA PRO A 21 -6.48 7.33 -5.24
C PRO A 21 -5.38 6.92 -6.21
N ILE A 22 -5.13 7.73 -7.23
CA ILE A 22 -4.13 7.44 -8.28
C ILE A 22 -2.73 7.20 -7.68
N PHE A 23 -2.31 7.94 -6.63
CA PHE A 23 -1.00 7.71 -6.02
C PHE A 23 -0.89 6.34 -5.36
N ILE A 24 -1.99 5.78 -4.85
CA ILE A 24 -2.05 4.40 -4.34
C ILE A 24 -2.09 3.39 -5.48
N ALA A 25 -2.83 3.68 -6.54
CA ALA A 25 -2.86 2.83 -7.74
C ALA A 25 -1.44 2.64 -8.32
N ARG A 26 -0.63 3.70 -8.36
CA ARG A 26 0.77 3.63 -8.81
C ARG A 26 1.67 2.75 -7.92
N GLN A 27 1.40 2.69 -6.63
CA GLN A 27 2.09 1.78 -5.71
C GLN A 27 1.60 0.34 -5.87
N TRP A 28 0.28 0.16 -6.01
CA TRP A 28 -0.35 -1.16 -6.14
C TRP A 28 0.02 -1.89 -7.43
N ILE A 29 0.09 -1.17 -8.56
CA ILE A 29 0.41 -1.75 -9.87
C ILE A 29 1.82 -2.39 -9.94
N ARG A 30 2.67 -2.17 -8.93
CA ARG A 30 3.98 -2.85 -8.80
C ARG A 30 3.82 -4.33 -8.46
N HIS A 31 2.66 -4.78 -8.00
CA HIS A 31 2.27 -6.18 -7.88
C HIS A 31 1.80 -6.68 -9.26
N ARG A 32 2.75 -7.13 -10.08
CA ARG A 32 2.58 -7.33 -11.54
C ARG A 32 1.85 -8.60 -11.92
N THR A 33 1.79 -9.61 -11.03
CA THR A 33 1.10 -10.88 -11.32
C THR A 33 -0.39 -10.73 -11.02
N ALA A 34 -1.06 -9.98 -11.87
CA ALA A 34 -2.49 -9.71 -11.81
C ALA A 34 -2.97 -9.16 -13.16
N ASN A 35 -4.27 -9.27 -13.41
CA ASN A 35 -4.93 -8.58 -14.52
C ASN A 35 -5.61 -7.32 -13.98
N VAL A 36 -5.37 -6.20 -14.63
CA VAL A 36 -5.96 -4.91 -14.26
C VAL A 36 -6.76 -4.36 -15.44
N LYS A 37 -8.01 -3.96 -15.15
CA LYS A 37 -8.84 -3.20 -16.09
C LYS A 37 -9.26 -1.92 -15.38
N GLU A 38 -8.55 -0.84 -15.67
CA GLU A 38 -8.79 0.47 -15.07
C GLU A 38 -9.84 1.26 -15.86
N TYR A 39 -10.65 2.04 -15.13
CA TYR A 39 -11.53 3.05 -15.69
C TYR A 39 -10.71 4.09 -16.45
N SER A 40 -11.07 4.34 -17.69
CA SER A 40 -10.24 5.16 -18.55
C SER A 40 -10.68 6.63 -18.59
N ALA A 41 -9.89 7.49 -18.01
CA ALA A 41 -10.00 8.94 -18.15
C ALA A 41 -9.77 9.47 -19.59
N ARG A 42 -9.54 8.58 -20.57
CA ARG A 42 -9.49 8.90 -21.99
C ARG A 42 -10.87 8.89 -22.61
N TYR A 43 -11.80 8.11 -22.06
CA TYR A 43 -13.14 7.91 -22.59
C TYR A 43 -14.23 8.57 -21.74
N SER A 44 -13.94 8.82 -20.49
CA SER A 44 -14.91 9.36 -19.52
C SER A 44 -14.27 10.45 -18.67
N ILE A 45 -15.08 11.38 -18.19
CA ILE A 45 -14.67 12.38 -17.21
C ILE A 45 -14.52 11.65 -15.85
N LEU A 46 -13.43 11.89 -15.14
CA LEU A 46 -13.24 11.33 -13.81
C LEU A 46 -14.16 11.99 -12.80
N ASP A 47 -14.62 11.22 -11.83
CA ASP A 47 -15.45 11.70 -10.73
C ASP A 47 -14.72 12.84 -9.96
N LYS A 48 -15.48 13.83 -9.50
CA LYS A 48 -14.96 14.90 -8.65
C LYS A 48 -14.80 14.39 -7.21
N GLU A 49 -13.90 13.46 -7.04
CA GLU A 49 -13.60 12.87 -5.73
C GLU A 49 -12.09 12.82 -5.48
N PHE A 50 -11.71 13.23 -4.27
CA PHE A 50 -10.30 13.35 -3.89
C PHE A 50 -10.07 12.71 -2.53
N TYR A 51 -8.94 12.04 -2.39
CA TYR A 51 -8.45 11.61 -1.10
C TYR A 51 -7.83 12.80 -0.37
N ILE A 52 -8.38 13.12 0.80
CA ILE A 52 -7.80 14.06 1.75
C ILE A 52 -7.54 13.27 3.03
N PRO A 53 -6.30 13.21 3.54
CA PRO A 53 -6.00 12.48 4.76
C PRO A 53 -6.76 13.08 5.96
N THR A 54 -7.16 12.23 6.90
CA THR A 54 -7.64 12.70 8.19
C THR A 54 -6.46 13.24 9.02
N SER A 55 -6.75 14.08 10.01
CA SER A 55 -5.71 14.66 10.88
C SER A 55 -4.77 13.61 11.47
N ASP A 56 -5.30 12.47 11.87
CA ASP A 56 -4.55 11.38 12.51
C ASP A 56 -3.53 10.69 11.56
N HIS A 57 -3.71 10.87 10.27
CA HIS A 57 -2.84 10.32 9.22
C HIS A 57 -1.97 11.36 8.52
N LEU A 58 -2.10 12.62 8.93
CA LEU A 58 -1.28 13.72 8.42
C LEU A 58 0.02 13.81 9.21
N ALA A 59 1.05 13.11 8.78
CA ALA A 59 2.28 12.99 9.53
C ALA A 59 3.49 13.54 8.75
N ALA A 60 4.46 14.05 9.50
CA ALA A 60 5.74 14.48 8.98
C ALA A 60 6.56 13.31 8.42
N GLN A 61 7.62 13.59 7.69
CA GLN A 61 8.58 12.59 7.27
C GLN A 61 9.33 12.03 8.48
N SER A 62 9.44 10.71 8.60
CA SER A 62 10.26 10.09 9.66
C SER A 62 11.72 10.48 9.51
N SER A 63 12.36 10.83 10.63
CA SER A 63 13.79 11.11 10.69
C SER A 63 14.67 9.86 10.65
N THR A 64 14.13 8.71 11.01
CA THR A 64 14.85 7.42 11.11
C THR A 64 14.62 6.49 9.93
N ASN A 65 13.50 6.67 9.21
CA ASN A 65 13.12 5.82 8.07
C ASN A 65 12.65 6.69 6.90
N ARG A 66 13.40 6.69 5.81
CA ARG A 66 13.07 7.47 4.60
C ARG A 66 11.72 7.13 3.95
N HIS A 67 11.12 6.00 4.29
CA HIS A 67 9.81 5.56 3.79
C HIS A 67 8.70 5.63 4.83
N GLY A 68 9.04 5.96 6.09
CA GLY A 68 8.10 5.98 7.20
C GLY A 68 7.52 7.36 7.48
N ARG A 69 6.38 7.36 8.16
CA ARG A 69 5.78 8.56 8.77
C ARG A 69 6.40 8.78 10.14
N GLY A 70 6.64 10.04 10.47
CA GLY A 70 7.02 10.51 11.79
C GLY A 70 5.82 10.96 12.61
N ASP A 71 6.00 12.02 13.39
CA ASP A 71 4.96 12.58 14.24
C ASP A 71 3.81 13.18 13.43
N VAL A 72 2.61 13.07 13.98
CA VAL A 72 1.40 13.65 13.39
C VAL A 72 1.49 15.18 13.46
N LEU A 73 1.24 15.84 12.33
CA LEU A 73 1.10 17.29 12.29
C LEU A 73 -0.18 17.71 13.01
N ASN A 74 -0.12 18.80 13.74
CA ASN A 74 -1.26 19.30 14.51
C ASN A 74 -1.33 20.84 14.46
N GLY A 75 -2.38 21.40 15.05
CA GLY A 75 -2.60 22.84 15.13
C GLY A 75 -2.76 23.50 13.76
N GLU A 76 -2.21 24.71 13.61
CA GLU A 76 -2.34 25.52 12.39
C GLU A 76 -1.59 24.90 11.19
N GLN A 77 -0.45 24.25 11.42
CA GLN A 77 0.29 23.58 10.35
C GLN A 77 -0.53 22.45 9.68
N ALA A 78 -1.24 21.65 10.48
CA ALA A 78 -2.11 20.62 9.93
C ALA A 78 -3.26 21.20 9.11
N LYS A 79 -3.88 22.28 9.58
CA LYS A 79 -4.95 22.98 8.86
C LYS A 79 -4.46 23.56 7.54
N GLU A 80 -3.30 24.22 7.55
CA GLU A 80 -2.69 24.78 6.33
C GLU A 80 -2.46 23.70 5.29
N VAL A 81 -1.83 22.57 5.67
CA VAL A 81 -1.58 21.45 4.75
C VAL A 81 -2.86 20.86 4.19
N LEU A 82 -3.88 20.64 5.03
CA LEU A 82 -5.18 20.13 4.59
C LEU A 82 -5.89 21.08 3.62
N ASN A 83 -5.82 22.40 3.88
CA ASN A 83 -6.39 23.41 2.98
C ASN A 83 -5.67 23.40 1.63
N ILE A 84 -4.33 23.38 1.60
CA ILE A 84 -3.56 23.29 0.34
C ILE A 84 -3.99 22.06 -0.47
N LEU A 85 -4.06 20.88 0.16
CA LEU A 85 -4.42 19.63 -0.52
C LEU A 85 -5.83 19.69 -1.11
N LYS A 86 -6.79 20.28 -0.37
CA LYS A 86 -8.17 20.42 -0.79
C LYS A 86 -8.33 21.47 -1.89
N ASP A 87 -7.79 22.67 -1.69
CA ASP A 87 -7.93 23.79 -2.62
C ASP A 87 -7.25 23.47 -3.96
N ASP A 88 -6.08 22.83 -3.93
CA ASP A 88 -5.40 22.40 -5.15
C ASP A 88 -6.20 21.32 -5.89
N ALA A 89 -6.77 20.34 -5.21
CA ALA A 89 -7.59 19.31 -5.82
C ALA A 89 -8.84 19.91 -6.49
N GLU A 90 -9.56 20.80 -5.79
CA GLU A 90 -10.74 21.46 -6.32
C GLU A 90 -10.42 22.41 -7.48
N ARG A 91 -9.34 23.21 -7.35
CA ARG A 91 -8.90 24.14 -8.38
C ARG A 91 -8.46 23.42 -9.65
N THR A 92 -7.67 22.36 -9.52
CA THR A 92 -7.20 21.59 -10.68
C THR A 92 -8.33 20.83 -11.37
N TYR A 93 -9.32 20.34 -10.61
CA TYR A 93 -10.49 19.72 -11.20
C TYR A 93 -11.35 20.74 -11.97
N LYS A 94 -11.58 21.93 -11.42
CA LYS A 94 -12.27 23.00 -12.14
C LYS A 94 -11.54 23.37 -13.44
N ASN A 95 -10.21 23.43 -13.41
CA ASN A 95 -9.40 23.65 -14.60
C ASN A 95 -9.51 22.48 -15.60
N TYR A 96 -9.60 21.25 -15.12
CA TYR A 96 -9.82 20.06 -15.93
C TYR A 96 -11.15 20.15 -16.72
N GLU A 97 -12.25 20.50 -16.05
CA GLU A 97 -13.54 20.77 -16.72
C GLU A 97 -13.43 21.91 -17.75
N THR A 98 -12.75 23.00 -17.37
CA THR A 98 -12.51 24.14 -18.30
C THR A 98 -11.69 23.73 -19.53
N LEU A 99 -10.65 22.90 -19.35
CA LEU A 99 -9.86 22.36 -20.46
C LEU A 99 -10.68 21.46 -21.37
N LEU A 100 -11.55 20.65 -20.80
CA LEU A 100 -12.47 19.81 -21.56
C LEU A 100 -13.56 20.61 -22.26
N ASN A 101 -13.84 21.82 -21.80
CA ASN A 101 -15.05 22.59 -22.12
C ASN A 101 -16.35 21.83 -21.82
N GLU A 102 -16.31 20.92 -20.85
CA GLU A 102 -17.40 20.00 -20.49
C GLU A 102 -17.39 19.77 -18.97
N LYS A 103 -18.55 19.82 -18.32
CA LYS A 103 -18.72 19.49 -16.91
C LYS A 103 -18.93 17.98 -16.72
N PHE A 104 -18.81 17.51 -15.49
CA PHE A 104 -19.05 16.12 -15.14
C PHE A 104 -20.42 15.57 -15.59
N ASP A 105 -21.45 16.42 -15.58
CA ASP A 105 -22.81 16.08 -16.05
C ASP A 105 -22.96 16.05 -17.58
N GLY A 106 -21.89 16.30 -18.34
CA GLY A 106 -21.89 16.34 -19.80
C GLY A 106 -22.32 17.68 -20.41
N SER A 107 -22.61 18.69 -19.58
CA SER A 107 -23.00 20.02 -20.10
C SER A 107 -21.78 20.77 -20.63
N VAL A 108 -21.93 21.39 -21.84
CA VAL A 108 -20.90 22.25 -22.44
C VAL A 108 -20.78 23.55 -21.65
N ILE A 109 -19.54 24.01 -21.41
CA ILE A 109 -19.29 25.26 -20.67
C ILE A 109 -19.41 26.49 -21.56
N ASP A 110 -18.87 26.45 -22.78
CA ASP A 110 -18.86 27.55 -23.74
C ASP A 110 -19.06 27.01 -25.17
N GLU A 111 -20.20 27.29 -25.76
CA GLU A 111 -20.56 26.82 -27.11
C GLU A 111 -19.61 27.32 -28.23
N ASN A 112 -18.85 28.40 -27.97
CA ASN A 112 -17.92 28.99 -28.92
C ASN A 112 -16.49 28.44 -28.83
N LYS A 113 -16.24 27.48 -27.94
CA LYS A 113 -14.90 26.91 -27.71
C LYS A 113 -14.87 25.41 -27.94
N ASN A 114 -13.75 24.96 -28.48
CA ASN A 114 -13.45 23.54 -28.53
C ASN A 114 -12.70 23.12 -27.23
N GLY A 115 -13.08 21.97 -26.69
CA GLY A 115 -12.38 21.35 -25.55
C GLY A 115 -11.08 20.68 -25.95
N LEU A 116 -10.15 20.58 -25.01
CA LEU A 116 -8.94 19.79 -25.15
C LEU A 116 -9.29 18.29 -25.09
N ALA A 117 -8.58 17.47 -25.84
CA ALA A 117 -8.75 16.02 -25.80
C ALA A 117 -8.64 15.48 -24.36
N ARG A 118 -9.54 14.57 -23.97
CA ARG A 118 -9.58 13.99 -22.60
C ARG A 118 -8.24 13.39 -22.18
N GLU A 119 -7.53 12.76 -23.11
CA GLU A 119 -6.20 12.16 -22.85
C GLU A 119 -5.12 13.20 -22.45
N LEU A 120 -5.30 14.46 -22.81
CA LEU A 120 -4.42 15.57 -22.44
C LEU A 120 -4.95 16.32 -21.21
N ALA A 121 -6.23 16.65 -21.18
CA ALA A 121 -6.84 17.44 -20.10
C ALA A 121 -6.61 16.81 -18.71
N ARG A 122 -6.65 15.48 -18.62
CA ARG A 122 -6.41 14.72 -17.38
C ARG A 122 -5.02 14.92 -16.77
N MET A 123 -4.05 15.46 -17.50
CA MET A 123 -2.70 15.77 -16.95
C MET A 123 -2.75 16.79 -15.81
N ASN A 124 -3.80 17.61 -15.78
CA ASN A 124 -3.95 18.67 -14.78
C ASN A 124 -4.54 18.16 -13.46
N LEU A 125 -4.97 16.90 -13.37
CA LEU A 125 -5.54 16.35 -12.15
C LEU A 125 -4.44 16.00 -11.12
N THR A 126 -4.76 16.23 -9.86
CA THR A 126 -3.87 15.87 -8.75
C THR A 126 -3.85 14.36 -8.53
N LEU A 127 -2.76 13.83 -7.99
CA LEU A 127 -2.58 12.40 -7.75
C LEU A 127 -3.52 11.82 -6.68
N ASN A 128 -4.14 12.66 -5.86
CA ASN A 128 -5.14 12.26 -4.88
C ASN A 128 -6.55 12.09 -5.47
N SER A 129 -6.76 12.39 -6.77
CA SER A 129 -7.99 12.04 -7.49
C SER A 129 -8.21 10.53 -7.47
N TYR A 130 -9.46 10.10 -7.31
CA TYR A 130 -9.80 8.68 -7.34
C TYR A 130 -9.85 8.14 -8.76
N THR A 131 -9.35 6.92 -8.92
CA THR A 131 -9.60 6.03 -10.07
C THR A 131 -10.25 4.76 -9.55
N GLN A 132 -10.69 3.89 -10.46
CA GLN A 132 -11.25 2.60 -10.11
C GLN A 132 -10.85 1.56 -11.15
N TRP A 133 -10.68 0.32 -10.68
CA TRP A 133 -10.31 -0.79 -11.53
C TRP A 133 -10.91 -2.11 -11.08
N TYR A 134 -10.98 -3.05 -12.01
CA TYR A 134 -11.03 -4.46 -11.68
C TYR A 134 -9.60 -4.98 -11.55
N TRP A 135 -9.30 -5.58 -10.43
CA TRP A 135 -8.02 -6.24 -10.14
C TRP A 135 -8.27 -7.72 -9.91
N LYS A 136 -7.80 -8.57 -10.84
CA LYS A 136 -7.92 -10.03 -10.77
C LYS A 136 -6.56 -10.64 -10.52
N THR A 137 -6.46 -11.50 -9.52
CA THR A 137 -5.23 -12.20 -9.17
C THR A 137 -5.53 -13.59 -8.64
N ASP A 138 -4.55 -14.49 -8.69
CA ASP A 138 -4.62 -15.76 -8.02
C ASP A 138 -4.35 -15.64 -6.51
N LEU A 139 -4.67 -16.70 -5.78
CA LEU A 139 -4.57 -16.74 -4.32
C LEU A 139 -3.12 -16.62 -3.83
N LEU A 140 -2.12 -17.18 -4.55
CA LEU A 140 -0.71 -17.04 -4.18
C LEU A 140 -0.28 -15.58 -4.23
N ASN A 141 -0.60 -14.90 -5.34
CA ASN A 141 -0.21 -13.51 -5.54
C ASN A 141 -1.04 -12.54 -4.68
N LEU A 142 -2.28 -12.88 -4.36
CA LEU A 142 -3.05 -12.18 -3.32
C LEU A 142 -2.33 -12.27 -1.97
N MET A 143 -1.92 -13.45 -1.53
CA MET A 143 -1.18 -13.62 -0.27
C MET A 143 0.17 -12.87 -0.28
N ASN A 144 0.87 -12.83 -1.42
CA ASN A 144 2.10 -12.03 -1.56
C ASN A 144 1.82 -10.52 -1.43
N PHE A 145 0.73 -10.03 -2.01
CA PHE A 145 0.28 -8.66 -1.83
C PHE A 145 -0.04 -8.36 -0.36
N LEU A 146 -0.84 -9.21 0.27
CA LEU A 146 -1.28 -9.04 1.66
C LEU A 146 -0.11 -9.09 2.65
N PHE A 147 0.86 -9.99 2.44
CA PHE A 147 2.06 -10.07 3.26
C PHE A 147 2.84 -8.75 3.30
N LEU A 148 2.91 -8.03 2.14
CA LEU A 148 3.64 -6.77 2.04
C LEU A 148 2.79 -5.55 2.41
N ARG A 149 1.47 -5.61 2.21
CA ARG A 149 0.62 -4.41 2.31
C ARG A 149 -0.29 -4.39 3.53
N ALA A 150 -0.54 -5.54 4.16
CA ALA A 150 -1.17 -5.59 5.47
C ALA A 150 -0.18 -5.46 6.63
N ASP A 151 1.12 -5.36 6.34
CA ASP A 151 2.16 -5.11 7.34
C ASP A 151 1.99 -3.72 7.97
N LYS A 152 2.25 -3.62 9.29
CA LYS A 152 2.13 -2.36 10.05
C LYS A 152 3.01 -1.22 9.53
N HIS A 153 4.11 -1.54 8.84
CA HIS A 153 5.01 -0.56 8.24
C HIS A 153 4.60 -0.16 6.82
N ALA A 154 3.59 -0.81 6.24
CA ALA A 154 3.04 -0.39 4.96
C ALA A 154 2.36 0.98 5.08
N GLN A 155 2.39 1.75 4.00
CA GLN A 155 1.69 3.03 3.94
C GLN A 155 0.21 2.84 4.28
N TYR A 156 -0.33 3.70 5.16
CA TYR A 156 -1.71 3.56 5.66
C TYR A 156 -2.74 3.42 4.54
N GLU A 157 -2.65 4.26 3.51
CA GLU A 157 -3.65 4.30 2.43
C GLU A 157 -3.71 3.05 1.56
N ILE A 158 -2.66 2.26 1.45
CA ILE A 158 -2.73 0.94 0.81
C ILE A 158 -3.05 -0.16 1.81
N ARG A 159 -2.63 0.02 3.07
CA ARG A 159 -2.85 -0.97 4.14
C ARG A 159 -4.33 -1.18 4.41
N VAL A 160 -5.14 -0.14 4.46
CA VAL A 160 -6.60 -0.27 4.69
C VAL A 160 -7.29 -1.15 3.64
N TYR A 161 -6.85 -1.11 2.38
CA TYR A 161 -7.34 -2.03 1.35
C TYR A 161 -6.88 -3.47 1.61
N ALA A 162 -5.61 -3.64 1.96
CA ALA A 162 -5.05 -4.96 2.26
C ALA A 162 -5.73 -5.61 3.48
N GLU A 163 -6.03 -4.84 4.52
CA GLU A 163 -6.76 -5.29 5.71
C GLU A 163 -8.19 -5.75 5.34
N ALA A 164 -8.92 -4.98 4.53
CA ALA A 164 -10.24 -5.36 4.04
C ALA A 164 -10.20 -6.63 3.15
N MET A 165 -9.13 -6.78 2.36
CA MET A 165 -8.92 -8.00 1.57
C MET A 165 -8.54 -9.21 2.42
N LEU A 166 -7.82 -9.01 3.53
CA LEU A 166 -7.49 -10.06 4.49
C LEU A 166 -8.77 -10.63 5.13
N ASP A 167 -9.73 -9.77 5.46
CA ASP A 167 -11.06 -10.20 5.92
C ASP A 167 -11.83 -10.99 4.85
N THR A 168 -11.70 -10.59 3.59
CA THR A 168 -12.28 -11.33 2.47
C THR A 168 -11.62 -12.71 2.33
N LEU A 169 -10.29 -12.78 2.41
CA LEU A 169 -9.53 -14.03 2.39
C LEU A 169 -9.99 -14.99 3.48
N LYS A 170 -10.18 -14.48 4.71
CA LYS A 170 -10.69 -15.27 5.85
C LYS A 170 -12.03 -15.89 5.57
N LYS A 171 -12.94 -15.16 4.92
CA LYS A 171 -14.29 -15.66 4.58
C LYS A 171 -14.28 -16.62 3.40
N TRP A 172 -13.43 -16.37 2.41
CA TRP A 172 -13.38 -17.14 1.16
C TRP A 172 -12.66 -18.48 1.33
N VAL A 173 -11.47 -18.46 1.94
CA VAL A 173 -10.60 -19.65 2.10
C VAL A 173 -10.07 -19.76 3.53
N PRO A 174 -10.90 -20.03 4.53
CA PRO A 174 -10.55 -19.93 5.95
C PRO A 174 -9.37 -20.83 6.36
N ILE A 175 -9.25 -22.02 5.80
CA ILE A 175 -8.14 -22.94 6.10
C ILE A 175 -6.81 -22.37 5.56
N THR A 176 -6.82 -21.87 4.33
CA THR A 176 -5.64 -21.21 3.73
C THR A 176 -5.29 -19.94 4.49
N HIS A 177 -6.29 -19.17 4.90
CA HIS A 177 -6.07 -17.97 5.72
C HIS A 177 -5.36 -18.31 7.04
N ALA A 178 -5.82 -19.35 7.78
CA ALA A 178 -5.17 -19.78 9.01
C ALA A 178 -3.70 -20.21 8.76
N ALA A 179 -3.45 -20.97 7.69
CA ALA A 179 -2.09 -21.34 7.31
C ALA A 179 -1.24 -20.13 6.87
N PHE A 180 -1.85 -19.13 6.24
CA PHE A 180 -1.15 -17.89 5.85
C PHE A 180 -0.73 -17.07 7.06
N LEU A 181 -1.57 -16.98 8.09
CA LEU A 181 -1.21 -16.33 9.35
C LEU A 181 -0.06 -17.07 10.04
N ASP A 182 -0.10 -18.39 10.11
CA ASP A 182 0.91 -19.21 10.79
C ASP A 182 2.26 -19.22 10.03
N TYR A 183 2.25 -19.53 8.73
CA TYR A 183 3.47 -19.76 7.95
C TYR A 183 4.04 -18.53 7.25
N ARG A 184 3.35 -17.39 7.25
CA ARG A 184 3.80 -16.18 6.54
C ARG A 184 3.75 -14.95 7.43
N ILE A 185 2.59 -14.52 7.90
CA ILE A 185 2.46 -13.25 8.66
C ILE A 185 3.10 -13.38 10.05
N GLY A 186 2.84 -14.46 10.77
CA GLY A 186 3.39 -14.71 12.11
C GLY A 186 4.77 -15.40 12.09
N ALA A 187 5.28 -15.75 10.91
CA ALA A 187 6.56 -16.42 10.80
C ALA A 187 7.73 -15.44 10.72
N ALA A 188 8.87 -15.83 11.26
CA ALA A 188 10.13 -15.10 11.13
C ALA A 188 10.98 -15.68 10.00
N HIS A 189 11.57 -14.81 9.18
CA HIS A 189 12.55 -15.20 8.18
C HIS A 189 13.95 -15.12 8.77
N VAL A 190 14.60 -16.25 8.97
CA VAL A 190 15.91 -16.35 9.59
C VAL A 190 16.95 -16.80 8.59
N SER A 191 18.05 -16.05 8.45
CA SER A 191 19.17 -16.43 7.58
C SER A 191 19.93 -17.66 8.13
N ALA A 192 20.77 -18.28 7.31
CA ALA A 192 21.64 -19.38 7.77
C ALA A 192 22.55 -18.96 8.92
N LYS A 193 23.06 -17.72 8.93
CA LYS A 193 23.84 -17.16 10.03
C LYS A 193 22.99 -16.96 11.29
N GLY A 194 21.78 -16.39 11.12
CA GLY A 194 20.83 -16.24 12.23
C GLY A 194 20.45 -17.57 12.85
N LEU A 195 20.24 -18.61 12.03
CA LEU A 195 19.97 -19.96 12.52
C LEU A 195 21.16 -20.53 13.35
N ASN A 196 22.41 -20.22 12.97
CA ASN A 196 23.58 -20.62 13.76
C ASN A 196 23.66 -19.88 15.10
N VAL A 197 23.24 -18.61 15.15
CA VAL A 197 23.11 -17.86 16.41
C VAL A 197 22.08 -18.52 17.32
N ILE A 198 20.91 -18.88 16.80
CA ILE A 198 19.87 -19.58 17.57
C ILE A 198 20.40 -20.91 18.12
N LYS A 199 21.04 -21.72 17.29
CA LYS A 199 21.66 -22.98 17.71
C LYS A 199 22.74 -22.78 18.83
N SER A 200 23.49 -21.68 18.72
CA SER A 200 24.48 -21.35 19.74
C SER A 200 23.83 -21.01 21.09
N PHE A 201 22.76 -20.23 21.08
CA PHE A 201 21.98 -19.94 22.30
C PHE A 201 21.37 -21.21 22.90
N MET A 202 20.81 -22.10 22.08
CA MET A 202 20.24 -23.36 22.52
C MET A 202 21.31 -24.27 23.21
N ASN A 203 22.58 -24.14 22.79
CA ASN A 203 23.74 -24.86 23.38
C ASN A 203 24.38 -24.08 24.55
N GLY A 204 23.70 -23.08 25.10
CA GLY A 204 24.17 -22.32 26.25
C GLY A 204 25.34 -21.35 25.99
N LYS A 205 25.67 -21.09 24.73
CA LYS A 205 26.71 -20.12 24.36
C LYS A 205 26.17 -18.71 24.41
N SER A 206 26.89 -17.79 25.01
CA SER A 206 26.61 -16.37 24.92
C SER A 206 27.28 -15.81 23.67
N LEU A 207 26.49 -15.06 22.87
CA LEU A 207 26.96 -14.32 21.69
C LEU A 207 26.51 -12.88 21.82
N ASN A 208 27.30 -11.98 21.23
CA ASN A 208 26.92 -10.59 20.99
C ASN A 208 26.91 -10.31 19.50
N HIS A 209 26.53 -9.10 19.11
CA HIS A 209 26.50 -8.67 17.72
C HIS A 209 27.83 -8.94 16.98
N GLU A 210 28.98 -8.55 17.61
CA GLU A 210 30.28 -8.62 16.96
C GLU A 210 30.74 -10.07 16.69
N THR A 211 30.39 -11.01 17.57
CA THR A 211 30.74 -12.44 17.44
C THR A 211 29.72 -13.25 16.65
N SER A 212 28.55 -12.68 16.35
CA SER A 212 27.45 -13.35 15.63
C SER A 212 27.68 -13.52 14.14
N GLY A 213 28.48 -12.63 13.53
CA GLY A 213 28.66 -12.55 12.08
C GLY A 213 27.45 -11.99 11.33
N LEU A 214 26.46 -11.43 12.04
CA LEU A 214 25.29 -10.72 11.50
C LEU A 214 25.58 -9.22 11.35
N SER A 215 24.86 -8.54 10.48
CA SER A 215 24.82 -7.09 10.50
C SER A 215 24.07 -6.60 11.76
N LYS A 216 24.36 -5.38 12.22
CA LYS A 216 23.70 -4.80 13.41
C LYS A 216 22.18 -4.81 13.26
N ARG A 217 21.66 -4.51 12.08
CA ARG A 217 20.22 -4.54 11.80
C ARG A 217 19.66 -5.96 11.93
N GLU A 218 20.29 -6.94 11.29
CA GLU A 218 19.83 -8.33 11.32
C GLU A 218 19.92 -8.92 12.73
N TRP A 219 20.96 -8.54 13.50
CA TRP A 219 21.08 -8.91 14.89
C TRP A 219 19.91 -8.39 15.73
N ASN A 220 19.60 -7.09 15.60
CA ASN A 220 18.51 -6.48 16.36
C ASN A 220 17.16 -7.10 15.99
N GLU A 221 16.88 -7.30 14.69
CA GLU A 221 15.67 -7.97 14.21
C GLU A 221 15.55 -9.40 14.77
N LEU A 222 16.66 -10.16 14.81
CA LEU A 222 16.67 -11.51 15.38
C LEU A 222 16.45 -11.50 16.88
N MET A 223 17.07 -10.58 17.62
CA MET A 223 16.90 -10.46 19.08
C MET A 223 15.47 -10.06 19.44
N ASP A 224 14.86 -9.17 18.66
CA ASP A 224 13.46 -8.79 18.84
C ASP A 224 12.52 -10.01 18.66
N VAL A 225 12.72 -10.77 17.58
CA VAL A 225 11.96 -12.01 17.32
C VAL A 225 12.11 -13.04 18.44
N LEU A 226 13.31 -13.14 19.05
CA LEU A 226 13.58 -14.08 20.14
C LEU A 226 13.16 -13.55 21.53
N GLY A 227 12.63 -12.32 21.61
CA GLY A 227 12.29 -11.68 22.88
C GLY A 227 13.51 -11.36 23.76
N LYS A 228 14.70 -11.21 23.16
CA LYS A 228 15.97 -10.90 23.83
C LYS A 228 16.38 -9.45 23.60
N GLN A 229 15.48 -8.53 23.92
CA GLN A 229 15.68 -7.09 23.71
C GLN A 229 16.83 -6.50 24.54
N ASP A 230 17.19 -7.13 25.64
CA ASP A 230 18.37 -6.82 26.48
C ASP A 230 19.71 -6.96 25.73
N LEU A 231 19.72 -7.70 24.62
CA LEU A 231 20.88 -7.87 23.75
C LEU A 231 20.90 -6.93 22.54
N ILE A 232 19.90 -6.06 22.41
CA ILE A 232 19.84 -5.02 21.38
C ILE A 232 20.60 -3.79 21.89
N ILE A 233 21.82 -3.59 21.40
CA ILE A 233 22.67 -2.44 21.73
C ILE A 233 23.07 -1.71 20.45
#